data_f229627775ac7283fef234772b4a8632
#
_entry.id   f229627775ac7283fef234772b4a8632
#
_cell.length_a   1.000
_cell.length_b   1.000
_cell.length_c   1.000
_cell.angle_alpha   90.00
_cell.angle_beta   90.00
_cell.angle_gamma   90.00
#
_symmetry.space_group_name_H-M   'P 1'
#
loop_
_entity.id
_entity.type
_entity.pdbx_description
1 polymer ?
#
loop_
_entity_poly.entity_id
_entity_poly.type
_entity_poly.pdbx_seq_one_letter_code
_entity_poly.pdbx_strand_id
1 'polypeptide(L)'
;MLEERDADELYRLVERNRAYLARWMPWAADQTLEGTTAFLRMTERRRAENNGFEAALVCEGRIVGAAGFPGVDWVARATSIGYWLDEEHQGRGLMTQAVRALVDHAFDEWDLHRVEIQAAVDNQRSRAIPERLGFVEEGIRREAERVGERYLDLVLYGLLAPT
;
A
#
# COMPACT_ATOMS: atom_id res chain seq x y z
N MET A 1 -7.06 3.13 -11.59
CA MET A 1 -7.70 3.12 -10.26
C MET A 1 -8.47 1.82 -10.10
N LEU A 2 -8.45 1.24 -8.90
CA LEU A 2 -9.29 0.09 -8.57
C LEU A 2 -10.75 0.52 -8.39
N GLU A 3 -11.66 -0.28 -8.92
CA GLU A 3 -13.11 -0.06 -8.89
C GLU A 3 -13.84 -1.37 -8.52
N GLU A 4 -15.10 -1.29 -8.13
CA GLU A 4 -15.90 -2.45 -7.73
C GLU A 4 -15.90 -3.57 -8.79
N ARG A 5 -15.87 -3.22 -10.09
CA ARG A 5 -15.80 -4.19 -11.19
C ARG A 5 -14.54 -5.07 -11.16
N ASP A 6 -13.49 -4.66 -10.46
CA ASP A 6 -12.22 -5.40 -10.36
C ASP A 6 -12.22 -6.44 -9.23
N ALA A 7 -13.34 -6.56 -8.49
CA ALA A 7 -13.43 -7.37 -7.28
C ALA A 7 -13.08 -8.84 -7.50
N ASP A 8 -13.61 -9.47 -8.55
CA ASP A 8 -13.34 -10.88 -8.85
C ASP A 8 -11.86 -11.13 -9.18
N GLU A 9 -11.26 -10.28 -9.99
CA GLU A 9 -9.85 -10.40 -10.38
C GLU A 9 -8.94 -10.18 -9.19
N LEU A 10 -9.20 -9.11 -8.42
CA LEU A 10 -8.42 -8.78 -7.23
C LEU A 10 -8.53 -9.87 -6.16
N TYR A 11 -9.74 -10.41 -5.93
CA TYR A 11 -9.95 -11.49 -4.97
C TYR A 11 -9.19 -12.76 -5.37
N ARG A 12 -9.24 -13.17 -6.65
CA ARG A 12 -8.47 -14.33 -7.13
C ARG A 12 -6.97 -14.13 -6.98
N LEU A 13 -6.49 -12.92 -7.15
CA LEU A 13 -5.08 -12.58 -6.91
C LEU A 13 -4.72 -12.73 -5.42
N VAL A 14 -5.57 -12.24 -4.52
CA VAL A 14 -5.39 -12.42 -3.07
C VAL A 14 -5.40 -13.91 -2.70
N GLU A 15 -6.34 -14.70 -3.25
CA GLU A 15 -6.40 -16.14 -3.00
C GLU A 15 -5.10 -16.86 -3.36
N ARG A 16 -4.53 -16.60 -4.52
CA ARG A 16 -3.27 -17.20 -4.93
C ARG A 16 -2.10 -16.82 -4.02
N ASN A 17 -2.15 -15.63 -3.45
CA ASN A 17 -1.09 -15.08 -2.60
C ASN A 17 -1.40 -15.12 -1.10
N ARG A 18 -2.52 -15.74 -0.69
CA ARG A 18 -3.03 -15.69 0.68
C ARG A 18 -1.96 -16.08 1.71
N ALA A 19 -1.30 -17.21 1.51
CA ALA A 19 -0.29 -17.68 2.43
C ALA A 19 0.89 -16.71 2.57
N TYR A 20 1.29 -16.08 1.48
CA TYR A 20 2.33 -15.06 1.47
C TYR A 20 1.87 -13.76 2.12
N LEU A 21 0.73 -13.22 1.70
CA LEU A 21 0.19 -11.95 2.19
C LEU A 21 -0.17 -12.00 3.67
N ALA A 22 -0.73 -13.13 4.14
CA ALA A 22 -1.11 -13.31 5.54
C ALA A 22 0.09 -13.33 6.51
N ARG A 23 1.31 -13.34 6.01
CA ARG A 23 2.52 -13.17 6.84
C ARG A 23 2.68 -11.73 7.30
N TRP A 24 2.17 -10.77 6.53
CA TRP A 24 2.41 -9.35 6.70
C TRP A 24 1.15 -8.49 6.78
N MET A 25 0.04 -8.97 6.20
CA MET A 25 -1.20 -8.21 6.05
C MET A 25 -2.29 -8.80 6.94
N PRO A 26 -2.81 -8.01 7.93
CA PRO A 26 -3.82 -8.51 8.88
C PRO A 26 -5.09 -9.03 8.21
N TRP A 27 -5.48 -8.41 7.10
CA TRP A 27 -6.71 -8.70 6.38
C TRP A 27 -6.63 -9.94 5.47
N ALA A 28 -5.42 -10.40 5.10
CA ALA A 28 -5.28 -11.36 4.01
C ALA A 28 -5.73 -12.78 4.37
N ALA A 29 -5.57 -13.19 5.63
CA ALA A 29 -5.90 -14.55 6.07
C ALA A 29 -7.40 -14.87 5.88
N ASP A 30 -8.28 -13.91 6.22
CA ASP A 30 -9.72 -14.08 6.24
C ASP A 30 -10.44 -13.31 5.12
N GLN A 31 -9.71 -12.82 4.11
CA GLN A 31 -10.30 -12.05 3.01
C GLN A 31 -11.27 -12.91 2.20
N THR A 32 -12.41 -12.32 1.89
CA THR A 32 -13.48 -12.91 1.08
C THR A 32 -13.76 -12.04 -0.15
N LEU A 33 -14.49 -12.57 -1.13
CA LEU A 33 -14.95 -11.77 -2.27
C LEU A 33 -15.85 -10.61 -1.81
N GLU A 34 -16.73 -10.86 -0.85
CA GLU A 34 -17.57 -9.81 -0.28
C GLU A 34 -16.73 -8.73 0.41
N GLY A 35 -15.72 -9.12 1.21
CA GLY A 35 -14.77 -8.20 1.83
C GLY A 35 -13.96 -7.39 0.81
N THR A 36 -13.54 -8.03 -0.28
CA THR A 36 -12.84 -7.36 -1.39
C THR A 36 -13.76 -6.34 -2.07
N THR A 37 -15.01 -6.69 -2.34
CA THR A 37 -16.01 -5.78 -2.91
C THR A 37 -16.27 -4.58 -2.00
N ALA A 38 -16.44 -4.82 -0.71
CA ALA A 38 -16.64 -3.75 0.29
C ALA A 38 -15.42 -2.81 0.37
N PHE A 39 -14.21 -3.37 0.31
CA PHE A 39 -12.98 -2.58 0.25
C PHE A 39 -12.94 -1.69 -0.99
N LEU A 40 -13.27 -2.21 -2.17
CA LEU A 40 -13.28 -1.42 -3.40
C LEU A 40 -14.30 -0.28 -3.36
N ARG A 41 -15.52 -0.54 -2.88
CA ARG A 41 -16.53 0.52 -2.65
C ARG A 41 -16.03 1.60 -1.69
N MET A 42 -15.30 1.22 -0.66
CA MET A 42 -14.72 2.17 0.27
C MET A 42 -13.63 3.02 -0.40
N THR A 43 -12.78 2.42 -1.25
CA THR A 43 -11.73 3.17 -1.96
C THR A 43 -12.32 4.13 -3.00
N GLU A 44 -13.38 3.74 -3.70
CA GLU A 44 -14.12 4.63 -4.62
C GLU A 44 -14.73 5.83 -3.88
N ARG A 45 -15.31 5.60 -2.70
CA ARG A 45 -15.84 6.68 -1.85
C ARG A 45 -14.71 7.62 -1.40
N ARG A 46 -13.59 7.10 -0.92
CA ARG A 46 -12.43 7.93 -0.54
C ARG A 46 -11.97 8.81 -1.69
N ARG A 47 -11.90 8.25 -2.90
CA ARG A 47 -11.54 9.01 -4.10
C ARG A 47 -12.54 10.13 -4.38
N ALA A 48 -13.82 9.84 -4.29
CA ALA A 48 -14.89 10.84 -4.50
C ALA A 48 -14.86 11.97 -3.45
N GLU A 49 -14.45 11.65 -2.23
CA GLU A 49 -14.30 12.58 -1.11
C GLU A 49 -12.93 13.28 -1.07
N ASN A 50 -12.08 13.07 -2.07
CA ASN A 50 -10.70 13.57 -2.11
C ASN A 50 -9.89 13.19 -0.86
N ASN A 51 -10.05 11.96 -0.40
CA ASN A 51 -9.42 11.43 0.82
C ASN A 51 -8.60 10.16 0.54
N GLY A 52 -7.89 10.13 -0.58
CA GLY A 52 -7.08 9.01 -0.98
C GLY A 52 -7.70 8.16 -2.08
N PHE A 53 -6.96 7.17 -2.52
CA PHE A 53 -7.39 6.21 -3.54
C PHE A 53 -6.52 4.94 -3.50
N GLU A 54 -6.97 3.91 -4.20
CA GLU A 54 -6.22 2.69 -4.43
C GLU A 54 -6.04 2.47 -5.94
N ALA A 55 -4.81 2.18 -6.37
CA ALA A 55 -4.48 1.90 -7.76
C ALA A 55 -4.07 0.45 -7.95
N ALA A 56 -4.48 -0.16 -9.05
CA ALA A 56 -3.97 -1.45 -9.47
C ALA A 56 -2.58 -1.30 -10.10
N LEU A 57 -1.68 -2.23 -9.79
CA LEU A 57 -0.53 -2.50 -10.64
C LEU A 57 -0.96 -3.51 -11.70
N VAL A 58 -0.79 -3.13 -12.96
CA VAL A 58 -1.18 -3.98 -14.09
C VAL A 58 0.06 -4.40 -14.87
N CYS A 59 0.21 -5.70 -15.07
CA CYS A 59 1.26 -6.28 -15.90
C CYS A 59 0.62 -7.22 -16.92
N GLU A 60 0.95 -7.03 -18.20
CA GLU A 60 0.38 -7.83 -19.31
C GLU A 60 -1.15 -7.91 -19.30
N GLY A 61 -1.80 -6.79 -18.97
CA GLY A 61 -3.26 -6.67 -18.94
C GLY A 61 -3.94 -7.31 -17.73
N ARG A 62 -3.19 -7.77 -16.72
CA ARG A 62 -3.73 -8.36 -15.48
C ARG A 62 -3.29 -7.59 -14.25
N ILE A 63 -4.15 -7.55 -13.25
CA ILE A 63 -3.83 -6.98 -11.94
C ILE A 63 -2.84 -7.92 -11.24
N VAL A 64 -1.71 -7.34 -10.80
CA VAL A 64 -0.64 -8.06 -10.10
C VAL A 64 -0.35 -7.50 -8.70
N GLY A 65 -1.03 -6.45 -8.29
CA GLY A 65 -0.89 -5.85 -6.98
C GLY A 65 -1.68 -4.56 -6.84
N ALA A 66 -1.58 -3.94 -5.70
CA ALA A 66 -2.23 -2.66 -5.42
C ALA A 66 -1.29 -1.75 -4.64
N ALA A 67 -1.45 -0.45 -4.84
CA ALA A 67 -0.77 0.58 -4.08
C ALA A 67 -1.64 1.84 -4.03
N GLY A 68 -1.64 2.55 -2.91
CA GLY A 68 -2.47 3.73 -2.80
C GLY A 68 -2.33 4.49 -1.50
N PHE A 69 -3.22 5.45 -1.33
CA PHE A 69 -3.29 6.30 -0.16
C PHE A 69 -4.54 5.94 0.67
N PRO A 70 -4.37 5.38 1.87
CA PRO A 70 -5.50 5.00 2.74
C PRO A 70 -6.26 6.20 3.32
N GLY A 71 -5.69 7.38 3.22
CA GLY A 71 -6.27 8.64 3.64
C GLY A 71 -5.29 9.79 3.53
N VAL A 72 -5.80 11.02 3.57
CA VAL A 72 -4.99 12.25 3.49
C VAL A 72 -5.33 13.17 4.65
N ASP A 73 -4.33 13.57 5.40
CA ASP A 73 -4.43 14.68 6.36
C ASP A 73 -4.13 16.00 5.64
N TRP A 74 -5.19 16.66 5.17
CA TRP A 74 -5.07 17.93 4.47
C TRP A 74 -4.60 19.08 5.36
N VAL A 75 -4.80 18.99 6.66
CA VAL A 75 -4.34 20.02 7.63
C VAL A 75 -2.84 19.91 7.84
N ALA A 76 -2.35 18.70 8.10
CA ALA A 76 -0.92 18.44 8.21
C ALA A 76 -0.22 18.37 6.84
N ARG A 77 -0.97 18.31 5.74
CA ARG A 77 -0.46 18.08 4.38
C ARG A 77 0.39 16.80 4.33
N ALA A 78 -0.17 15.72 4.84
CA ALA A 78 0.53 14.45 5.00
C ALA A 78 -0.35 13.27 4.58
N THR A 79 0.28 12.22 4.09
CA THR A 79 -0.37 10.95 3.77
C THR A 79 0.59 9.77 4.01
N SER A 80 0.04 8.57 3.96
CA SER A 80 0.83 7.35 3.91
C SER A 80 0.55 6.59 2.61
N ILE A 81 1.49 5.73 2.21
CA ILE A 81 1.33 4.81 1.08
C ILE A 81 1.32 3.38 1.61
N GLY A 82 0.27 2.64 1.26
CA GLY A 82 0.19 1.20 1.43
C GLY A 82 0.36 0.48 0.09
N TYR A 83 0.92 -0.73 0.10
CA TYR A 83 1.10 -1.52 -1.12
C TYR A 83 1.28 -3.00 -0.84
N TRP A 84 0.95 -3.82 -1.85
CA TRP A 84 1.28 -5.24 -1.91
C TRP A 84 1.37 -5.70 -3.37
N LEU A 85 2.11 -6.78 -3.60
CA LEU A 85 2.41 -7.29 -4.93
C LEU A 85 2.37 -8.81 -4.93
N ASP A 86 1.84 -9.38 -6.01
CA ASP A 86 1.92 -10.80 -6.31
C ASP A 86 3.36 -11.31 -6.18
N GLU A 87 3.53 -12.43 -5.49
CA GLU A 87 4.86 -12.98 -5.19
C GLU A 87 5.68 -13.26 -6.45
N GLU A 88 5.03 -13.74 -7.52
CA GLU A 88 5.69 -14.04 -8.81
C GLU A 88 6.15 -12.80 -9.57
N HIS A 89 5.61 -11.62 -9.23
CA HIS A 89 5.95 -10.35 -9.87
C HIS A 89 6.98 -9.52 -9.09
N GLN A 90 7.43 -10.02 -7.96
CA GLN A 90 8.43 -9.34 -7.13
C GLN A 90 9.83 -9.35 -7.77
N GLY A 91 10.70 -8.46 -7.29
CA GLY A 91 12.09 -8.36 -7.77
C GLY A 91 12.27 -7.72 -9.14
N ARG A 92 11.21 -7.22 -9.77
CA ARG A 92 11.23 -6.57 -11.10
C ARG A 92 11.16 -5.04 -11.05
N GLY A 93 11.19 -4.45 -9.86
CA GLY A 93 11.10 -3.00 -9.67
C GLY A 93 9.70 -2.40 -9.85
N LEU A 94 8.67 -3.21 -10.11
CA LEU A 94 7.31 -2.75 -10.38
C LEU A 94 6.75 -1.91 -9.22
N MET A 95 6.85 -2.39 -7.99
CA MET A 95 6.34 -1.67 -6.83
C MET A 95 7.15 -0.40 -6.55
N THR A 96 8.46 -0.41 -6.75
CA THR A 96 9.29 0.79 -6.62
C THR A 96 8.85 1.89 -7.59
N GLN A 97 8.52 1.52 -8.84
CA GLN A 97 8.00 2.48 -9.84
C GLN A 97 6.62 3.00 -9.45
N ALA A 98 5.71 2.13 -8.98
CA ALA A 98 4.38 2.52 -8.54
C ALA A 98 4.44 3.48 -7.35
N VAL A 99 5.24 3.18 -6.33
CA VAL A 99 5.40 4.04 -5.15
C VAL A 99 6.04 5.37 -5.53
N ARG A 100 7.01 5.40 -6.45
CA ARG A 100 7.56 6.66 -6.99
C ARG A 100 6.48 7.52 -7.60
N ALA A 101 5.64 6.95 -8.48
CA ALA A 101 4.54 7.68 -9.11
C ALA A 101 3.53 8.22 -8.09
N LEU A 102 3.26 7.48 -7.01
CA LEU A 102 2.41 7.95 -5.91
C LEU A 102 3.08 9.10 -5.14
N VAL A 103 4.38 9.02 -4.88
CA VAL A 103 5.13 10.11 -4.21
C VAL A 103 5.09 11.38 -5.07
N ASP A 104 5.37 11.26 -6.37
CA ASP A 104 5.32 12.39 -7.30
C ASP A 104 3.90 13.00 -7.31
N HIS A 105 2.86 12.16 -7.37
CA HIS A 105 1.46 12.64 -7.29
C HIS A 105 1.15 13.36 -5.97
N ALA A 106 1.62 12.84 -4.84
CA ALA A 106 1.39 13.46 -3.54
C ALA A 106 2.04 14.85 -3.43
N PHE A 107 3.22 15.01 -3.97
CA PHE A 107 3.94 16.29 -3.89
C PHE A 107 3.55 17.26 -5.01
N ASP A 108 3.45 16.80 -6.25
CA ASP A 108 3.26 17.67 -7.40
C ASP A 108 1.79 18.06 -7.64
N GLU A 109 0.85 17.09 -7.42
CA GLU A 109 -0.57 17.30 -7.69
C GLU A 109 -1.36 17.72 -6.44
N TRP A 110 -1.03 17.13 -5.29
CA TRP A 110 -1.74 17.40 -4.03
C TRP A 110 -1.05 18.42 -3.14
N ASP A 111 0.14 18.86 -3.51
CA ASP A 111 0.95 19.83 -2.75
C ASP A 111 1.12 19.40 -1.27
N LEU A 112 1.26 18.08 -1.03
CA LEU A 112 1.51 17.57 0.30
C LEU A 112 2.94 17.86 0.74
N HIS A 113 3.14 17.94 2.05
CA HIS A 113 4.45 18.19 2.64
C HIS A 113 5.19 16.89 3.01
N ARG A 114 4.42 15.83 3.31
CA ARG A 114 4.99 14.59 3.87
C ARG A 114 4.29 13.35 3.35
N VAL A 115 5.08 12.34 3.01
CA VAL A 115 4.62 10.99 2.69
C VAL A 115 5.29 9.99 3.63
N GLU A 116 4.50 9.07 4.16
CA GLU A 116 4.97 8.00 5.06
C GLU A 116 4.78 6.62 4.44
N ILE A 117 5.66 5.70 4.81
CA ILE A 117 5.53 4.26 4.54
C ILE A 117 5.85 3.52 5.84
N GLN A 118 5.08 2.48 6.14
CA GLN A 118 5.34 1.58 7.24
C GLN A 118 5.52 0.15 6.70
N ALA A 119 6.48 -0.57 7.23
CA ALA A 119 6.72 -1.96 6.87
C ALA A 119 7.17 -2.74 8.10
N ALA A 120 6.77 -4.01 8.18
CA ALA A 120 7.26 -4.89 9.24
C ALA A 120 8.79 -4.97 9.23
N VAL A 121 9.40 -4.94 10.41
CA VAL A 121 10.87 -4.95 10.57
C VAL A 121 11.52 -6.10 9.79
N ASP A 122 10.89 -7.27 9.81
CA ASP A 122 11.39 -8.47 9.14
C ASP A 122 11.07 -8.54 7.64
N ASN A 123 10.21 -7.65 7.13
CA ASN A 123 9.85 -7.61 5.71
C ASN A 123 10.85 -6.81 4.89
N GLN A 124 12.04 -7.37 4.70
CA GLN A 124 13.15 -6.70 3.99
C GLN A 124 12.79 -6.26 2.57
N ARG A 125 11.96 -7.05 1.87
CA ARG A 125 11.53 -6.70 0.50
C ARG A 125 10.68 -5.44 0.48
N SER A 126 9.75 -5.29 1.44
CA SER A 126 8.92 -4.10 1.58
C SER A 126 9.75 -2.89 2.01
N ARG A 127 10.66 -3.07 2.96
CA ARG A 127 11.56 -2.01 3.46
C ARG A 127 12.50 -1.46 2.38
N ALA A 128 12.98 -2.30 1.50
CA ALA A 128 13.88 -1.90 0.41
C ALA A 128 13.26 -0.88 -0.56
N ILE A 129 11.93 -0.73 -0.60
CA ILE A 129 11.25 0.21 -1.50
C ILE A 129 11.42 1.66 -1.02
N PRO A 130 11.00 2.04 0.20
CA PRO A 130 11.23 3.39 0.72
C PRO A 130 12.73 3.73 0.78
N GLU A 131 13.60 2.79 1.15
CA GLU A 131 15.04 3.00 1.20
C GLU A 131 15.61 3.41 -0.17
N ARG A 132 15.21 2.74 -1.26
CA ARG A 132 15.63 3.10 -2.64
C ARG A 132 15.07 4.44 -3.10
N LEU A 133 13.94 4.85 -2.57
CA LEU A 133 13.27 6.11 -2.92
C LEU A 133 13.72 7.29 -2.06
N GLY A 134 14.66 7.09 -1.15
CA GLY A 134 15.23 8.16 -0.34
C GLY A 134 14.42 8.54 0.89
N PHE A 135 13.47 7.69 1.30
CA PHE A 135 12.81 7.86 2.59
C PHE A 135 13.80 7.69 3.74
N VAL A 136 13.62 8.46 4.78
CA VAL A 136 14.40 8.37 6.02
C VAL A 136 13.69 7.43 6.99
N GLU A 137 14.44 6.49 7.58
CA GLU A 137 13.95 5.70 8.70
C GLU A 137 13.86 6.58 9.94
N GLU A 138 12.65 6.74 10.49
CA GLU A 138 12.39 7.64 11.61
C GLU A 138 12.21 6.92 12.95
N GLY A 139 12.08 5.61 12.92
CA GLY A 139 11.98 4.81 14.12
C GLY A 139 11.16 3.54 13.97
N ILE A 140 11.01 2.82 15.07
CA ILE A 140 10.27 1.57 15.14
C ILE A 140 9.08 1.73 16.08
N ARG A 141 7.91 1.37 15.58
CA ARG A 141 6.68 1.22 16.35
C ARG A 141 6.57 -0.23 16.82
N ARG A 142 6.84 -0.45 18.10
CA ARG A 142 6.81 -1.81 18.65
C ARG A 142 5.38 -2.34 18.74
N GLU A 143 5.20 -3.60 18.36
CA GLU A 143 3.92 -4.31 18.43
C GLU A 143 2.74 -3.52 17.84
N ALA A 144 3.01 -2.82 16.72
CA ALA A 144 2.10 -1.84 16.15
C ALA A 144 1.03 -2.45 15.23
N GLU A 145 1.23 -3.69 14.79
CA GLU A 145 0.27 -4.39 13.93
C GLU A 145 0.08 -5.83 14.39
N ARG A 146 -1.19 -6.24 14.49
CA ARG A 146 -1.54 -7.61 14.82
C ARG A 146 -1.84 -8.40 13.56
N VAL A 147 -1.11 -9.50 13.35
CA VAL A 147 -1.32 -10.43 12.24
C VAL A 147 -1.57 -11.84 12.81
N GLY A 148 -2.82 -12.27 12.77
CA GLY A 148 -3.25 -13.48 13.48
C GLY A 148 -3.06 -13.33 14.98
N GLU A 149 -2.26 -14.21 15.57
CA GLU A 149 -1.90 -14.15 17.00
C GLU A 149 -0.58 -13.46 17.29
N ARG A 150 0.12 -13.00 16.24
CA ARG A 150 1.41 -12.32 16.37
C ARG A 150 1.26 -10.81 16.32
N TYR A 151 2.14 -10.11 17.02
CA TYR A 151 2.33 -8.68 16.89
C TYR A 151 3.60 -8.41 16.11
N LEU A 152 3.56 -7.47 15.18
CA LEU A 152 4.68 -7.04 14.36
C LEU A 152 5.16 -5.65 14.77
N ASP A 153 6.46 -5.51 14.86
CA ASP A 153 7.10 -4.20 14.91
C ASP A 153 7.13 -3.61 13.50
N LEU A 154 6.79 -2.33 13.39
CA LEU A 154 6.80 -1.61 12.11
C LEU A 154 7.88 -0.54 12.10
N VAL A 155 8.69 -0.52 11.04
CA VAL A 155 9.59 0.59 10.74
C VAL A 155 8.77 1.70 10.10
N LEU A 156 8.91 2.91 10.60
CA LEU A 156 8.34 4.12 10.02
C LEU A 156 9.39 4.80 9.13
N TYR A 157 9.02 5.03 7.89
CA TYR A 157 9.78 5.78 6.90
C TYR A 157 9.04 7.07 6.54
N GLY A 158 9.75 8.19 6.49
CA GLY A 158 9.21 9.48 6.10
C GLY A 158 9.97 10.09 4.94
N LEU A 159 9.26 10.75 4.04
CA LEU A 159 9.82 11.57 2.96
C LEU A 159 9.14 12.93 2.98
N LEU A 160 9.94 13.99 2.96
CA LEU A 160 9.45 15.37 2.90
C LEU A 160 9.52 15.89 1.46
N ALA A 161 8.57 16.75 1.11
CA ALA A 161 8.59 17.44 -0.16
C ALA A 161 9.91 18.22 -0.33
N PRO A 162 10.49 18.29 -1.54
CA PRO A 162 11.65 19.15 -1.81
C PRO A 162 11.32 20.60 -1.48
N THR A 163 12.29 21.31 -0.89
CA THR A 163 12.19 22.75 -0.63
C THR A 163 12.39 23.57 -1.90
#